data_c4585cd43c62399e6108f41704d45104
#
_entry.id   c4585cd43c62399e6108f41704d45104
#
_cell.length_a   1.000
_cell.length_b   1.000
_cell.length_c   1.000
_cell.angle_alpha   90.00
_cell.angle_beta   90.00
_cell.angle_gamma   90.00
#
_symmetry.space_group_name_H-M   'P 1'
#
loop_
_entity.id
_entity.type
_entity.pdbx_description
1 polymer ?
#
loop_
_entity_poly.entity_id
_entity_poly.type
_entity_poly.pdbx_seq_one_letter_code
_entity_poly.pdbx_strand_id
1 'polypeptide(L)'
;YEAFTHIVDSMFNQHAKWLEAAREVSWRDPIPSFNYLLSSHVWRQDHNGFSHQDPGFIDLALNKSPDIVRVYLPFDANTLLSTYDHCLRSAGYINVVVAGKQPAPQWLTMDEAIEHCTRGLGILPWAGTETEGTEPDVVLAAAGDVPTLETLAAAALLREHIPDLRVRVVNVVDLTRLQSEDQHPHGLPDREFDAIFTPDKPVIFAYHGYPWLIHRLTYKRAGHQNLHVHGFQERGTTTTPFDMVMLNDLDRYRLAIDVLDHVPGLAARHAELRQELQDARLHARAHTREHGTDIPAVADWHWPHPDTTDPAIRKEPK
;
A
#
# COMPACT_ATOMS: atom_id res chain seq x y z
N TYR A 1 -7.19 -3.06 17.13
CA TYR A 1 -7.56 -4.10 16.15
C TYR A 1 -8.38 -3.48 15.02
N GLU A 2 -7.90 -3.61 13.79
CA GLU A 2 -8.55 -3.06 12.60
C GLU A 2 -9.98 -3.60 12.45
N ALA A 3 -10.16 -4.92 12.47
CA ALA A 3 -11.46 -5.59 12.30
C ALA A 3 -12.52 -5.21 13.35
N PHE A 4 -12.11 -4.73 14.53
CA PHE A 4 -13.04 -4.36 15.59
C PHE A 4 -13.26 -2.86 15.72
N THR A 5 -12.60 -2.05 14.90
CA THR A 5 -12.73 -0.59 14.95
C THR A 5 -14.14 -0.13 14.56
N HIS A 6 -14.89 -0.94 13.82
CA HIS A 6 -16.31 -0.69 13.51
C HIS A 6 -17.20 -0.51 14.75
N ILE A 7 -16.79 -1.04 15.88
CA ILE A 7 -17.51 -0.81 17.16
C ILE A 7 -17.63 0.67 17.53
N VAL A 8 -16.69 1.51 17.06
CA VAL A 8 -16.67 2.96 17.33
C VAL A 8 -17.18 3.81 16.17
N ASP A 9 -17.71 3.24 15.10
CA ASP A 9 -18.15 3.95 13.89
C ASP A 9 -19.08 5.12 14.20
N SER A 10 -20.08 4.91 15.05
CA SER A 10 -21.03 5.94 15.43
C SER A 10 -20.35 7.09 16.18
N MET A 11 -19.44 6.78 17.11
CA MET A 11 -18.67 7.78 17.86
C MET A 11 -17.69 8.52 16.96
N PHE A 12 -16.99 7.81 16.08
CA PHE A 12 -16.12 8.39 15.07
C PHE A 12 -16.87 9.39 14.18
N ASN A 13 -18.05 9.01 13.69
CA ASN A 13 -18.90 9.87 12.88
C ASN A 13 -19.35 11.14 13.62
N GLN A 14 -19.77 11.01 14.88
CA GLN A 14 -20.19 12.16 15.70
C GLN A 14 -18.99 13.06 16.01
N HIS A 15 -17.83 12.49 16.33
CA HIS A 15 -16.62 13.25 16.60
C HIS A 15 -16.15 14.05 15.36
N ALA A 16 -16.17 13.45 14.18
CA ALA A 16 -15.82 14.15 12.94
C ALA A 16 -16.74 15.36 12.69
N LYS A 17 -18.04 15.17 12.82
CA LYS A 17 -19.02 16.26 12.67
C LYS A 17 -18.87 17.34 13.74
N TRP A 18 -18.57 16.95 14.98
CA TRP A 18 -18.31 17.89 16.05
C TRP A 18 -17.06 18.73 15.80
N LEU A 19 -15.96 18.14 15.34
CA LEU A 19 -14.75 18.88 14.96
C LEU A 19 -15.02 19.86 13.81
N GLU A 20 -15.79 19.45 12.81
CA GLU A 20 -16.17 20.31 11.69
C GLU A 20 -16.97 21.52 12.18
N ALA A 21 -18.02 21.31 12.98
CA ALA A 21 -18.81 22.40 13.58
C ALA A 21 -17.97 23.29 14.52
N ALA A 22 -17.01 22.71 15.24
CA ALA A 22 -16.16 23.46 16.15
C ALA A 22 -15.19 24.41 15.41
N ARG A 23 -14.80 24.10 14.17
CA ARG A 23 -13.93 24.99 13.34
C ARG A 23 -14.62 26.28 12.93
N GLU A 24 -15.93 26.29 12.86
CA GLU A 24 -16.72 27.50 12.52
C GLU A 24 -16.77 28.52 13.70
N VAL A 25 -16.36 28.11 14.90
CA VAL A 25 -16.43 28.93 16.11
C VAL A 25 -15.12 29.71 16.29
N SER A 26 -15.08 30.95 15.84
CA SER A 26 -13.88 31.79 15.74
C SER A 26 -13.15 32.09 17.06
N TRP A 27 -13.84 31.98 18.20
CA TRP A 27 -13.28 32.24 19.54
C TRP A 27 -12.76 30.98 20.24
N ARG A 28 -12.86 29.82 19.59
CA ARG A 28 -12.41 28.54 20.15
C ARG A 28 -10.95 28.28 19.82
N ASP A 29 -10.20 27.87 20.83
CA ASP A 29 -8.82 27.40 20.63
C ASP A 29 -8.76 26.14 19.78
N PRO A 30 -7.64 25.89 19.06
CA PRO A 30 -7.41 24.66 18.32
C PRO A 30 -7.58 23.41 19.22
N ILE A 31 -8.31 22.43 18.72
CA ILE A 31 -8.55 21.17 19.43
C ILE A 31 -7.44 20.19 19.03
N PRO A 32 -6.76 19.53 19.98
CA PRO A 32 -5.79 18.47 19.62
C PRO A 32 -6.43 17.40 18.74
N SER A 33 -5.66 16.92 17.77
CA SER A 33 -6.13 15.84 16.89
C SER A 33 -6.33 14.54 17.65
N PHE A 34 -7.30 13.73 17.19
CA PHE A 34 -7.50 12.38 17.68
C PHE A 34 -6.89 11.38 16.72
N ASN A 35 -6.05 10.48 17.23
CA ASN A 35 -5.27 9.57 16.41
C ASN A 35 -5.69 8.11 16.66
N TYR A 36 -6.20 7.44 15.62
CA TYR A 36 -6.42 6.00 15.61
C TYR A 36 -5.16 5.31 15.08
N LEU A 37 -4.57 4.40 15.86
CA LEU A 37 -3.50 3.53 15.42
C LEU A 37 -4.03 2.10 15.30
N LEU A 38 -4.18 1.61 14.08
CA LEU A 38 -4.64 0.26 13.76
C LEU A 38 -3.42 -0.65 13.61
N SER A 39 -3.00 -1.29 14.71
CA SER A 39 -1.74 -2.04 14.76
C SER A 39 -1.90 -3.56 14.59
N SER A 40 -3.13 -4.06 14.49
CA SER A 40 -3.48 -5.45 14.23
C SER A 40 -4.37 -5.49 13.01
N HIS A 41 -3.74 -5.35 11.86
CA HIS A 41 -4.43 -5.17 10.58
C HIS A 41 -4.61 -6.49 9.82
N VAL A 42 -5.48 -6.48 8.82
CA VAL A 42 -5.97 -7.66 8.08
C VAL A 42 -4.88 -8.64 7.66
N TRP A 43 -3.75 -8.18 7.14
CA TRP A 43 -2.67 -9.03 6.61
C TRP A 43 -1.77 -9.65 7.68
N ARG A 44 -1.96 -9.30 8.94
CA ARG A 44 -1.20 -9.82 10.09
C ARG A 44 -2.10 -10.52 11.10
N GLN A 45 -3.31 -10.95 10.67
CA GLN A 45 -4.27 -11.72 11.46
C GLN A 45 -4.56 -13.10 10.84
N ASP A 46 -3.60 -13.61 10.09
CA ASP A 46 -3.59 -14.97 9.51
C ASP A 46 -3.84 -16.06 10.55
N HIS A 47 -3.22 -15.93 11.74
CA HIS A 47 -3.33 -16.88 12.84
C HIS A 47 -4.64 -16.77 13.64
N ASN A 48 -5.31 -15.64 13.63
CA ASN A 48 -6.57 -15.41 14.35
C ASN A 48 -7.82 -15.79 13.54
N GLY A 49 -7.65 -15.99 12.22
CA GLY A 49 -8.71 -16.38 11.31
C GLY A 49 -9.63 -15.25 10.86
N PHE A 50 -10.62 -15.61 10.07
CA PHE A 50 -11.43 -14.69 9.28
C PHE A 50 -12.19 -13.64 10.10
N SER A 51 -12.63 -13.96 11.30
CA SER A 51 -13.32 -13.03 12.20
C SER A 51 -12.48 -11.80 12.63
N HIS A 52 -11.16 -11.83 12.42
CA HIS A 52 -10.22 -10.77 12.75
C HIS A 52 -9.67 -10.05 11.51
N GLN A 53 -10.24 -10.32 10.34
CA GLN A 53 -9.76 -9.86 9.05
C GLN A 53 -10.80 -8.97 8.39
N ASP A 54 -10.78 -7.66 8.68
CA ASP A 54 -11.69 -6.66 8.10
C ASP A 54 -11.02 -5.28 8.08
N PRO A 55 -10.68 -4.74 6.89
CA PRO A 55 -10.10 -3.41 6.74
C PRO A 55 -11.14 -2.29 6.49
N GLY A 56 -12.44 -2.54 6.62
CA GLY A 56 -13.50 -1.65 6.17
C GLY A 56 -13.59 -0.31 6.89
N PHE A 57 -12.98 -0.15 8.07
CA PHE A 57 -12.98 1.13 8.78
C PHE A 57 -12.32 2.28 7.98
N ILE A 58 -11.35 1.98 7.12
CA ILE A 58 -10.69 2.97 6.27
C ILE A 58 -11.70 3.57 5.28
N ASP A 59 -12.57 2.75 4.69
CA ASP A 59 -13.61 3.19 3.77
C ASP A 59 -14.60 4.14 4.44
N LEU A 60 -14.99 3.82 5.69
CA LEU A 60 -15.82 4.68 6.51
C LEU A 60 -15.14 6.02 6.82
N ALA A 61 -13.86 5.98 7.20
CA ALA A 61 -13.08 7.15 7.54
C ALA A 61 -13.00 8.14 6.37
N LEU A 62 -12.70 7.65 5.17
CA LEU A 62 -12.59 8.49 3.96
C LEU A 62 -13.94 8.97 3.37
N ASN A 63 -15.07 8.60 4.00
CA ASN A 63 -16.38 9.20 3.70
C ASN A 63 -16.66 10.49 4.49
N LYS A 64 -15.76 10.88 5.40
CA LYS A 64 -15.92 12.10 6.21
C LYS A 64 -15.35 13.31 5.50
N SER A 65 -15.56 14.48 6.10
CA SER A 65 -15.05 15.75 5.57
C SER A 65 -13.55 15.66 5.26
N PRO A 66 -13.13 16.04 4.05
CA PRO A 66 -11.72 16.06 3.67
C PRO A 66 -10.90 17.06 4.48
N ASP A 67 -11.55 18.01 5.16
CA ASP A 67 -10.88 18.96 6.05
C ASP A 67 -10.60 18.39 7.44
N ILE A 68 -11.22 17.26 7.81
CA ILE A 68 -11.15 16.71 9.16
C ILE A 68 -10.40 15.40 9.23
N VAL A 69 -10.62 14.49 8.27
CA VAL A 69 -10.10 13.11 8.36
C VAL A 69 -8.91 12.91 7.42
N ARG A 70 -7.89 12.24 7.95
CA ARG A 70 -6.68 11.81 7.23
C ARG A 70 -6.47 10.32 7.42
N VAL A 71 -6.01 9.64 6.39
CA VAL A 71 -5.70 8.20 6.44
C VAL A 71 -4.32 7.95 5.88
N TYR A 72 -3.47 7.34 6.70
CA TYR A 72 -2.08 7.06 6.39
C TYR A 72 -1.77 5.57 6.48
N LEU A 73 -1.01 5.08 5.51
CA LEU A 73 -0.54 3.70 5.41
C LEU A 73 1.00 3.66 5.30
N PRO A 74 1.72 3.97 6.40
CA PRO A 74 3.17 3.83 6.41
C PRO A 74 3.56 2.37 6.16
N PHE A 75 4.70 2.14 5.50
CA PHE A 75 5.09 0.81 5.02
C PHE A 75 6.37 0.27 5.65
N ASP A 76 7.02 1.05 6.50
CA ASP A 76 8.15 0.65 7.35
C ASP A 76 8.19 1.47 8.65
N ALA A 77 9.15 1.17 9.52
CA ALA A 77 9.24 1.82 10.83
C ALA A 77 9.55 3.32 10.72
N ASN A 78 10.41 3.75 9.79
CA ASN A 78 10.78 5.16 9.64
C ASN A 78 9.62 5.99 9.06
N THR A 79 8.89 5.47 8.10
CA THR A 79 7.66 6.12 7.60
C THR A 79 6.56 6.18 8.65
N LEU A 80 6.44 5.14 9.51
CA LEU A 80 5.52 5.17 10.65
C LEU A 80 5.91 6.27 11.65
N LEU A 81 7.18 6.35 12.03
CA LEU A 81 7.68 7.36 12.98
C LEU A 81 7.45 8.78 12.44
N SER A 82 7.79 9.03 11.17
CA SER A 82 7.58 10.32 10.51
C SER A 82 6.09 10.71 10.46
N THR A 83 5.24 9.79 10.03
CA THR A 83 3.79 10.01 9.94
C THR A 83 3.18 10.26 11.31
N TYR A 84 3.56 9.45 12.32
CA TYR A 84 2.96 9.54 13.64
C TYR A 84 3.42 10.79 14.41
N ASP A 85 4.67 11.23 14.23
CA ASP A 85 5.14 12.52 14.74
C ASP A 85 4.31 13.68 14.17
N HIS A 86 4.04 13.67 12.86
CA HIS A 86 3.13 14.63 12.23
C HIS A 86 1.72 14.58 12.83
N CYS A 87 1.14 13.41 12.99
CA CYS A 87 -0.19 13.21 13.58
C CYS A 87 -0.27 13.77 15.02
N LEU A 88 0.75 13.51 15.85
CA LEU A 88 0.80 13.96 17.25
C LEU A 88 0.93 15.47 17.38
N ARG A 89 1.55 16.15 16.42
CA ARG A 89 1.67 17.61 16.40
C ARG A 89 0.46 18.32 15.78
N SER A 90 -0.41 17.59 15.11
CA SER A 90 -1.56 18.16 14.40
C SER A 90 -2.67 18.59 15.36
N ALA A 91 -3.50 19.53 14.93
CA ALA A 91 -4.69 19.99 15.65
C ALA A 91 -5.89 20.09 14.73
N GLY A 92 -7.06 19.71 15.23
CA GLY A 92 -8.33 19.79 14.51
C GLY A 92 -8.59 18.67 13.51
N TYR A 93 -7.85 17.54 13.62
CA TYR A 93 -8.01 16.38 12.72
C TYR A 93 -8.37 15.09 13.46
N ILE A 94 -8.86 14.14 12.71
CA ILE A 94 -8.87 12.73 13.07
C ILE A 94 -7.93 12.03 12.12
N ASN A 95 -6.84 11.49 12.64
CA ASN A 95 -5.87 10.74 11.86
C ASN A 95 -6.09 9.24 12.07
N VAL A 96 -6.17 8.48 11.00
CA VAL A 96 -6.19 7.02 11.00
C VAL A 96 -4.88 6.54 10.42
N VAL A 97 -4.10 5.81 11.22
CA VAL A 97 -2.81 5.25 10.82
C VAL A 97 -2.89 3.74 10.91
N VAL A 98 -2.63 3.06 9.80
CA VAL A 98 -2.58 1.60 9.74
C VAL A 98 -1.13 1.16 9.66
N ALA A 99 -0.66 0.39 10.65
CA ALA A 99 0.72 -0.06 10.70
C ALA A 99 0.84 -1.39 11.45
N GLY A 100 1.61 -2.35 10.89
CA GLY A 100 1.88 -3.61 11.54
C GLY A 100 2.71 -3.46 12.82
N LYS A 101 2.45 -4.32 13.81
CA LYS A 101 3.23 -4.41 15.06
C LYS A 101 4.25 -5.54 15.07
N GLN A 102 4.24 -6.39 14.05
CA GLN A 102 5.23 -7.44 13.87
C GLN A 102 6.50 -6.88 13.20
N PRO A 103 7.65 -7.53 13.36
CA PRO A 103 8.84 -7.18 12.61
C PRO A 103 8.57 -7.17 11.11
N ALA A 104 9.08 -6.15 10.43
CA ALA A 104 8.95 -5.96 8.99
C ALA A 104 10.26 -5.39 8.43
N PRO A 105 10.54 -5.57 7.14
CA PRO A 105 11.70 -4.97 6.50
C PRO A 105 11.69 -3.44 6.61
N GLN A 106 12.89 -2.86 6.72
CA GLN A 106 13.10 -1.42 6.68
C GLN A 106 13.56 -1.02 5.28
N TRP A 107 12.86 -0.08 4.65
CA TRP A 107 13.06 0.27 3.25
C TRP A 107 13.73 1.63 3.04
N LEU A 108 13.39 2.61 3.87
CA LEU A 108 13.89 3.98 3.77
C LEU A 108 14.71 4.36 5.00
N THR A 109 15.75 5.14 4.80
CA THR A 109 16.40 5.87 5.91
C THR A 109 15.41 6.87 6.52
N MET A 110 15.72 7.40 7.71
CA MET A 110 14.82 8.37 8.35
C MET A 110 14.63 9.64 7.51
N ASP A 111 15.70 10.13 6.87
CA ASP A 111 15.64 11.33 6.03
C ASP A 111 14.78 11.10 4.78
N GLU A 112 14.95 9.98 4.09
CA GLU A 112 14.13 9.59 2.95
C GLU A 112 12.66 9.40 3.37
N ALA A 113 12.41 8.81 4.54
CA ALA A 113 11.06 8.63 5.07
C ALA A 113 10.36 9.96 5.38
N ILE A 114 11.09 10.94 5.96
CA ILE A 114 10.57 12.28 6.20
C ILE A 114 10.18 12.95 4.87
N GLU A 115 11.05 12.88 3.87
CA GLU A 115 10.77 13.45 2.55
C GLU A 115 9.56 12.78 1.89
N HIS A 116 9.52 11.43 1.90
CA HIS A 116 8.44 10.64 1.31
C HIS A 116 7.09 10.92 2.00
N CYS A 117 7.06 10.91 3.34
CA CYS A 117 5.84 11.19 4.11
C CYS A 117 5.37 12.64 3.96
N THR A 118 6.29 13.60 3.80
CA THR A 118 5.94 15.01 3.53
C THR A 118 5.23 15.16 2.19
N ARG A 119 5.63 14.38 1.18
CA ARG A 119 4.95 14.32 -0.12
C ARG A 119 3.65 13.49 -0.05
N GLY A 120 3.56 12.55 0.90
CA GLY A 120 2.45 11.63 1.10
C GLY A 120 2.40 10.46 0.12
N LEU A 121 3.11 10.53 -1.00
CA LEU A 121 3.39 9.45 -1.94
C LEU A 121 4.64 9.78 -2.76
N GLY A 122 5.21 8.78 -3.41
CA GLY A 122 6.37 9.00 -4.27
C GLY A 122 6.85 7.76 -4.99
N ILE A 123 7.69 7.99 -5.99
CA ILE A 123 8.42 6.94 -6.70
C ILE A 123 9.54 6.43 -5.80
N LEU A 124 9.79 5.12 -5.81
CA LEU A 124 10.93 4.45 -5.20
C LEU A 124 11.95 4.10 -6.30
N PRO A 125 12.89 5.01 -6.65
CA PRO A 125 13.75 4.84 -7.84
C PRO A 125 14.64 3.60 -7.75
N TRP A 126 15.09 3.26 -6.54
CA TRP A 126 15.93 2.09 -6.28
C TRP A 126 15.21 0.76 -6.56
N ALA A 127 13.87 0.74 -6.48
CA ALA A 127 13.06 -0.45 -6.73
C ALA A 127 12.65 -0.59 -8.21
N GLY A 128 12.61 0.50 -8.96
CA GLY A 128 12.27 0.51 -10.38
C GLY A 128 13.43 0.11 -11.31
N THR A 129 13.12 -0.07 -12.60
CA THR A 129 14.08 -0.31 -13.67
C THR A 129 14.07 0.80 -14.73
N GLU A 130 13.20 1.80 -14.57
CA GLU A 130 13.20 2.96 -15.45
C GLU A 130 14.48 3.79 -15.26
N THR A 131 14.98 4.36 -16.34
CA THR A 131 16.09 5.30 -16.29
C THR A 131 15.57 6.74 -16.27
N GLU A 132 16.33 7.64 -15.66
CA GLU A 132 15.96 9.05 -15.58
C GLU A 132 15.61 9.64 -16.96
N GLY A 133 14.45 10.30 -17.05
CA GLY A 133 13.97 10.90 -18.31
C GLY A 133 13.28 9.94 -19.27
N THR A 134 13.11 8.66 -18.92
CA THR A 134 12.31 7.71 -19.71
C THR A 134 10.92 7.48 -19.10
N GLU A 135 9.94 7.19 -19.93
CA GLU A 135 8.63 6.74 -19.45
C GLU A 135 8.65 5.25 -19.11
N PRO A 136 7.97 4.82 -18.04
CA PRO A 136 7.85 3.40 -17.73
C PRO A 136 6.93 2.69 -18.75
N ASP A 137 7.09 1.37 -18.84
CA ASP A 137 6.16 0.50 -19.58
C ASP A 137 4.98 0.08 -18.69
N VAL A 138 5.20 0.09 -17.37
CA VAL A 138 4.21 -0.26 -16.34
C VAL A 138 4.56 0.44 -15.02
N VAL A 139 3.52 0.77 -14.25
CA VAL A 139 3.66 1.25 -12.87
C VAL A 139 3.20 0.15 -11.92
N LEU A 140 4.05 -0.22 -10.97
CA LEU A 140 3.69 -1.01 -9.80
C LEU A 140 3.47 -0.05 -8.62
N ALA A 141 2.27 0.03 -8.10
CA ALA A 141 1.94 0.91 -6.99
C ALA A 141 1.51 0.12 -5.76
N ALA A 142 1.78 0.67 -4.57
CA ALA A 142 1.37 0.04 -3.33
C ALA A 142 0.96 1.05 -2.26
N ALA A 143 0.02 0.63 -1.39
CA ALA A 143 -0.33 1.33 -0.17
C ALA A 143 -0.55 0.33 0.98
N GLY A 144 0.26 0.46 2.04
CA GLY A 144 0.33 -0.44 3.19
C GLY A 144 1.62 -1.28 3.21
N ASP A 145 1.98 -1.81 4.38
CA ASP A 145 3.24 -2.54 4.61
C ASP A 145 3.34 -3.85 3.81
N VAL A 146 2.36 -4.73 3.93
CA VAL A 146 2.34 -6.02 3.20
C VAL A 146 2.14 -5.83 1.70
N PRO A 147 1.22 -4.99 1.20
CA PRO A 147 1.15 -4.67 -0.22
C PRO A 147 2.45 -4.14 -0.79
N THR A 148 3.18 -3.30 -0.05
CA THR A 148 4.49 -2.77 -0.49
C THR A 148 5.54 -3.87 -0.55
N LEU A 149 5.59 -4.76 0.45
CA LEU A 149 6.50 -5.91 0.44
C LEU A 149 6.28 -6.78 -0.82
N GLU A 150 5.04 -7.13 -1.12
CA GLU A 150 4.71 -7.97 -2.28
C GLU A 150 4.97 -7.26 -3.61
N THR A 151 4.72 -5.95 -3.67
CA THR A 151 5.04 -5.12 -4.84
C THR A 151 6.53 -5.04 -5.10
N LEU A 152 7.34 -4.84 -4.07
CA LEU A 152 8.80 -4.85 -4.18
C LEU A 152 9.33 -6.22 -4.63
N ALA A 153 8.78 -7.30 -4.08
CA ALA A 153 9.14 -8.65 -4.49
C ALA A 153 8.74 -8.95 -5.95
N ALA A 154 7.58 -8.46 -6.40
CA ALA A 154 7.17 -8.56 -7.81
C ALA A 154 8.10 -7.74 -8.72
N ALA A 155 8.50 -6.53 -8.32
CA ALA A 155 9.47 -5.72 -9.07
C ALA A 155 10.83 -6.41 -9.20
N ALA A 156 11.29 -7.08 -8.12
CA ALA A 156 12.54 -7.86 -8.15
C ALA A 156 12.46 -9.03 -9.13
N LEU A 157 11.34 -9.78 -9.13
CA LEU A 157 11.10 -10.87 -10.08
C LEU A 157 11.12 -10.37 -11.54
N LEU A 158 10.42 -9.27 -11.80
CA LEU A 158 10.39 -8.70 -13.16
C LEU A 158 11.77 -8.21 -13.60
N ARG A 159 12.54 -7.58 -12.70
CA ARG A 159 13.91 -7.15 -12.97
C ARG A 159 14.84 -8.33 -13.31
N GLU A 160 14.68 -9.45 -12.62
CA GLU A 160 15.49 -10.66 -12.85
C GLU A 160 15.16 -11.31 -14.19
N HIS A 161 13.88 -11.46 -14.51
CA HIS A 161 13.42 -12.23 -15.67
C HIS A 161 13.22 -11.38 -16.94
N ILE A 162 12.99 -10.07 -16.82
CA ILE A 162 12.71 -9.15 -17.93
C ILE A 162 13.48 -7.84 -17.71
N PRO A 163 14.82 -7.85 -17.79
CA PRO A 163 15.65 -6.68 -17.47
C PRO A 163 15.40 -5.46 -18.36
N ASP A 164 14.86 -5.67 -19.55
CA ASP A 164 14.56 -4.60 -20.51
C ASP A 164 13.18 -3.92 -20.24
N LEU A 165 12.36 -4.46 -19.33
CA LEU A 165 11.08 -3.88 -18.96
C LEU A 165 11.31 -2.68 -18.03
N ARG A 166 10.78 -1.53 -18.40
CA ARG A 166 10.84 -0.32 -17.58
C ARG A 166 9.70 -0.30 -16.58
N VAL A 167 10.02 -0.66 -15.35
CA VAL A 167 9.06 -0.70 -14.22
C VAL A 167 9.30 0.54 -13.35
N ARG A 168 8.24 1.29 -13.08
CA ARG A 168 8.21 2.31 -12.04
C ARG A 168 7.55 1.74 -10.80
N VAL A 169 8.16 1.95 -9.63
CA VAL A 169 7.56 1.56 -8.35
C VAL A 169 7.14 2.80 -7.59
N VAL A 170 5.88 2.84 -7.16
CA VAL A 170 5.26 3.95 -6.42
C VAL A 170 4.74 3.45 -5.09
N ASN A 171 5.00 4.19 -4.01
CA ASN A 171 4.37 3.95 -2.72
C ASN A 171 3.48 5.13 -2.32
N VAL A 172 2.33 4.81 -1.71
CA VAL A 172 1.34 5.78 -1.24
C VAL A 172 1.16 5.63 0.27
N VAL A 173 1.61 6.64 1.03
CA VAL A 173 1.40 6.74 2.48
C VAL A 173 0.11 7.47 2.80
N ASP A 174 -0.16 8.59 2.18
CA ASP A 174 -1.39 9.37 2.34
C ASP A 174 -2.36 9.04 1.20
N LEU A 175 -3.39 8.25 1.50
CA LEU A 175 -4.39 7.85 0.50
C LEU A 175 -5.12 9.04 -0.14
N THR A 176 -5.24 10.14 0.57
CA THR A 176 -5.96 11.32 0.09
C THR A 176 -5.24 12.04 -1.05
N ARG A 177 -3.92 11.79 -1.22
CA ARG A 177 -3.13 12.27 -2.37
C ARG A 177 -3.61 11.72 -3.70
N LEU A 178 -4.29 10.58 -3.71
CA LEU A 178 -4.87 9.99 -4.92
C LEU A 178 -6.05 10.80 -5.49
N GLN A 179 -6.75 11.55 -4.64
CA GLN A 179 -7.82 12.44 -5.07
C GLN A 179 -7.26 13.66 -5.81
N SER A 180 -8.10 14.32 -6.61
CA SER A 180 -7.76 15.59 -7.23
C SER A 180 -7.80 16.76 -6.23
N GLU A 181 -7.11 17.84 -6.54
CA GLU A 181 -7.05 19.04 -5.69
C GLU A 181 -8.40 19.70 -5.45
N ASP A 182 -9.36 19.50 -6.34
CA ASP A 182 -10.74 19.99 -6.18
C ASP A 182 -11.57 19.12 -5.21
N GLN A 183 -11.13 17.90 -4.92
CA GLN A 183 -11.83 16.96 -4.04
C GLN A 183 -11.27 16.92 -2.63
N HIS A 184 -9.97 17.17 -2.48
CA HIS A 184 -9.30 17.06 -1.19
C HIS A 184 -8.14 18.07 -1.08
N PRO A 185 -7.95 18.74 0.10
CA PRO A 185 -6.84 19.68 0.30
C PRO A 185 -5.44 19.07 0.07
N HIS A 186 -5.29 17.76 0.28
CA HIS A 186 -4.05 17.03 -0.01
C HIS A 186 -4.02 16.44 -1.43
N GLY A 187 -5.11 16.53 -2.19
CA GLY A 187 -5.21 15.98 -3.54
C GLY A 187 -4.12 16.48 -4.46
N LEU A 188 -3.62 15.63 -5.34
CA LEU A 188 -2.63 16.03 -6.33
C LEU A 188 -3.30 16.77 -7.51
N PRO A 189 -2.67 17.82 -8.05
CA PRO A 189 -2.99 18.31 -9.38
C PRO A 189 -2.86 17.20 -10.42
N ASP A 190 -3.72 17.17 -11.44
CA ASP A 190 -3.72 16.12 -12.47
C ASP A 190 -2.35 15.95 -13.12
N ARG A 191 -1.66 17.06 -13.41
CA ARG A 191 -0.31 17.02 -14.00
C ARG A 191 0.70 16.26 -13.13
N GLU A 192 0.63 16.43 -11.81
CA GLU A 192 1.54 15.74 -10.88
C GLU A 192 1.15 14.26 -10.76
N PHE A 193 -0.14 13.99 -10.72
CA PHE A 193 -0.65 12.61 -10.71
C PHE A 193 -0.20 11.85 -11.97
N ASP A 194 -0.38 12.43 -13.15
CA ASP A 194 -0.01 11.84 -14.42
C ASP A 194 1.52 11.68 -14.56
N ALA A 195 2.31 12.57 -13.97
CA ALA A 195 3.76 12.44 -13.94
C ALA A 195 4.23 11.22 -13.12
N ILE A 196 3.46 10.79 -12.12
CA ILE A 196 3.77 9.65 -11.25
C ILE A 196 3.15 8.35 -11.78
N PHE A 197 1.84 8.35 -12.07
CA PHE A 197 1.09 7.15 -12.43
C PHE A 197 0.96 6.93 -13.93
N THR A 198 1.33 7.92 -14.75
CA THR A 198 1.11 8.00 -16.21
C THR A 198 -0.38 8.00 -16.61
N PRO A 199 -0.75 8.65 -17.72
CA PRO A 199 -2.14 8.64 -18.17
C PRO A 199 -2.53 7.41 -19.01
N ASP A 200 -1.54 6.67 -19.54
CA ASP A 200 -1.76 5.68 -20.62
C ASP A 200 -1.11 4.30 -20.38
N LYS A 201 -0.27 4.13 -19.35
CA LYS A 201 0.37 2.85 -19.04
C LYS A 201 -0.45 2.07 -18.02
N PRO A 202 -0.36 0.73 -18.01
CA PRO A 202 -0.95 -0.09 -16.97
C PRO A 202 -0.40 0.28 -15.59
N VAL A 203 -1.28 0.39 -14.61
CA VAL A 203 -0.93 0.59 -13.20
C VAL A 203 -1.46 -0.61 -12.42
N ILE A 204 -0.57 -1.46 -11.93
CA ILE A 204 -0.93 -2.57 -11.04
C ILE A 204 -0.78 -2.06 -9.60
N PHE A 205 -1.90 -1.93 -8.90
CA PHE A 205 -1.96 -1.30 -7.58
C PHE A 205 -2.27 -2.33 -6.50
N ALA A 206 -1.33 -2.60 -5.62
CA ALA A 206 -1.52 -3.43 -4.43
C ALA A 206 -1.97 -2.55 -3.25
N TYR A 207 -3.16 -2.82 -2.72
CA TYR A 207 -3.78 -1.99 -1.69
C TYR A 207 -4.11 -2.81 -0.43
N HIS A 208 -3.95 -2.17 0.71
CA HIS A 208 -4.20 -2.76 2.03
C HIS A 208 -5.65 -3.21 2.24
N GLY A 209 -6.62 -2.39 1.85
CA GLY A 209 -8.04 -2.61 2.09
C GLY A 209 -8.82 -3.08 0.86
N TYR A 210 -10.09 -2.75 0.78
CA TYR A 210 -10.94 -3.12 -0.34
C TYR A 210 -10.58 -2.34 -1.62
N PRO A 211 -10.40 -3.00 -2.77
CA PRO A 211 -10.00 -2.36 -4.03
C PRO A 211 -10.88 -1.17 -4.46
N TRP A 212 -12.17 -1.22 -4.11
CA TRP A 212 -13.14 -0.16 -4.42
C TRP A 212 -12.72 1.21 -3.94
N LEU A 213 -12.02 1.29 -2.81
CA LEU A 213 -11.59 2.57 -2.28
C LEU A 213 -10.60 3.28 -3.21
N ILE A 214 -9.63 2.56 -3.76
CA ILE A 214 -8.67 3.14 -4.70
C ILE A 214 -9.38 3.62 -5.97
N HIS A 215 -10.31 2.81 -6.51
CA HIS A 215 -11.12 3.23 -7.65
C HIS A 215 -11.95 4.48 -7.34
N ARG A 216 -12.52 4.57 -6.13
CA ARG A 216 -13.27 5.76 -5.70
C ARG A 216 -12.39 7.00 -5.59
N LEU A 217 -11.16 6.86 -5.08
CA LEU A 217 -10.23 7.99 -4.93
C LEU A 217 -9.68 8.49 -6.27
N THR A 218 -9.68 7.64 -7.30
CA THR A 218 -9.06 7.92 -8.60
C THR A 218 -10.05 8.03 -9.78
N TYR A 219 -11.37 7.90 -9.55
CA TYR A 219 -12.34 7.80 -10.65
C TYR A 219 -12.37 9.00 -11.60
N LYS A 220 -11.90 10.17 -11.17
CA LYS A 220 -11.78 11.38 -11.99
C LYS A 220 -10.46 11.46 -12.78
N ARG A 221 -9.47 10.61 -12.48
CA ARG A 221 -8.17 10.64 -13.15
C ARG A 221 -8.27 10.13 -14.58
N ALA A 222 -7.57 10.79 -15.51
CA ALA A 222 -7.59 10.44 -16.93
C ALA A 222 -7.18 8.98 -17.18
N GLY A 223 -6.15 8.48 -16.46
CA GLY A 223 -5.63 7.11 -16.55
C GLY A 223 -6.43 6.06 -15.77
N HIS A 224 -7.58 6.38 -15.17
CA HIS A 224 -8.32 5.48 -14.28
C HIS A 224 -8.65 4.11 -14.90
N GLN A 225 -8.92 4.04 -16.20
CA GLN A 225 -9.22 2.79 -16.90
C GLN A 225 -8.02 1.83 -16.99
N ASN A 226 -6.80 2.32 -16.80
CA ASN A 226 -5.57 1.54 -16.84
C ASN A 226 -5.17 1.04 -15.43
N LEU A 227 -5.99 1.31 -14.43
CA LEU A 227 -5.75 0.98 -13.03
C LEU A 227 -6.32 -0.40 -12.69
N HIS A 228 -5.43 -1.32 -12.33
CA HIS A 228 -5.75 -2.69 -11.92
C HIS A 228 -5.42 -2.84 -10.44
N VAL A 229 -6.45 -2.88 -9.59
CA VAL A 229 -6.28 -2.84 -8.13
C VAL A 229 -6.48 -4.22 -7.52
N HIS A 230 -5.50 -4.65 -6.73
CA HIS A 230 -5.56 -5.80 -5.84
C HIS A 230 -5.66 -5.33 -4.38
N GLY A 231 -6.44 -6.05 -3.59
CA GLY A 231 -6.63 -5.75 -2.18
C GLY A 231 -7.40 -6.86 -1.49
N PHE A 232 -7.89 -6.61 -0.30
CA PHE A 232 -8.69 -7.58 0.43
C PHE A 232 -10.04 -7.85 -0.27
N GLN A 233 -10.38 -9.14 -0.46
CA GLN A 233 -11.55 -9.58 -1.22
C GLN A 233 -12.51 -10.44 -0.38
N GLU A 234 -12.52 -10.29 0.95
CA GLU A 234 -13.29 -11.15 1.86
C GLU A 234 -12.94 -12.64 1.74
N ARG A 235 -11.69 -12.95 1.42
CA ARG A 235 -11.15 -14.30 1.35
C ARG A 235 -10.19 -14.50 2.50
N GLY A 236 -10.72 -14.94 3.64
CA GLY A 236 -9.95 -15.10 4.86
C GLY A 236 -10.10 -16.50 5.45
N THR A 237 -9.13 -16.87 6.28
CA THR A 237 -9.10 -18.09 7.06
C THR A 237 -7.99 -18.04 8.10
N THR A 238 -7.83 -19.08 8.89
CA THR A 238 -6.61 -19.32 9.66
C THR A 238 -5.60 -20.02 8.76
N THR A 239 -4.46 -19.39 8.51
CA THR A 239 -3.44 -19.85 7.56
C THR A 239 -2.08 -19.21 7.87
N THR A 240 -1.19 -19.10 6.89
CA THR A 240 0.11 -18.40 6.99
C THR A 240 0.01 -16.99 6.39
N PRO A 241 0.93 -16.08 6.72
CA PRO A 241 0.92 -14.72 6.17
C PRO A 241 0.90 -14.68 4.64
N PHE A 242 1.70 -15.51 3.98
CA PHE A 242 1.77 -15.51 2.52
C PHE A 242 0.55 -16.17 1.87
N ASP A 243 0.03 -17.27 2.44
CA ASP A 243 -1.21 -17.86 1.91
C ASP A 243 -2.40 -16.88 2.03
N MET A 244 -2.41 -16.04 3.07
CA MET A 244 -3.43 -15.00 3.23
C MET A 244 -3.40 -13.99 2.07
N VAL A 245 -2.23 -13.53 1.63
CA VAL A 245 -2.12 -12.62 0.47
C VAL A 245 -2.43 -13.36 -0.84
N MET A 246 -2.06 -14.65 -0.97
CA MET A 246 -2.40 -15.45 -2.14
C MET A 246 -3.91 -15.69 -2.28
N LEU A 247 -4.63 -15.89 -1.17
CA LEU A 247 -6.10 -16.02 -1.17
C LEU A 247 -6.79 -14.80 -1.78
N ASN A 248 -6.18 -13.63 -1.60
CA ASN A 248 -6.70 -12.34 -2.06
C ASN A 248 -6.04 -11.84 -3.36
N ASP A 249 -5.27 -12.67 -4.05
CA ASP A 249 -4.58 -12.34 -5.30
C ASP A 249 -3.66 -11.10 -5.18
N LEU A 250 -3.03 -10.90 -4.01
CA LEU A 250 -2.16 -9.77 -3.71
C LEU A 250 -0.67 -10.15 -3.68
N ASP A 251 -0.36 -11.43 -3.87
CA ASP A 251 1.00 -11.95 -3.78
C ASP A 251 1.89 -11.53 -4.97
N ARG A 252 3.21 -11.53 -4.74
CA ARG A 252 4.26 -11.14 -5.70
C ARG A 252 4.17 -11.82 -7.06
N TYR A 253 3.79 -13.09 -7.08
CA TYR A 253 3.67 -13.84 -8.32
C TYR A 253 2.45 -13.37 -9.12
N ARG A 254 1.33 -13.13 -8.43
CA ARG A 254 0.12 -12.61 -9.07
C ARG A 254 0.35 -11.21 -9.62
N LEU A 255 0.98 -10.31 -8.86
CA LEU A 255 1.29 -8.96 -9.33
C LEU A 255 2.21 -8.98 -10.56
N ALA A 256 3.22 -9.86 -10.58
CA ALA A 256 4.08 -10.03 -11.75
C ALA A 256 3.33 -10.61 -12.96
N ILE A 257 2.43 -11.59 -12.76
CA ILE A 257 1.56 -12.11 -13.82
C ILE A 257 0.67 -11.01 -14.41
N ASP A 258 0.12 -10.12 -13.59
CA ASP A 258 -0.71 -9.02 -14.09
C ASP A 258 0.08 -8.02 -14.93
N VAL A 259 1.35 -7.79 -14.61
CA VAL A 259 2.23 -7.02 -15.49
C VAL A 259 2.36 -7.70 -16.86
N LEU A 260 2.59 -9.02 -16.89
CA LEU A 260 2.65 -9.78 -18.14
C LEU A 260 1.36 -9.69 -18.95
N ASP A 261 0.21 -9.75 -18.27
CA ASP A 261 -1.10 -9.76 -18.92
C ASP A 261 -1.53 -8.38 -19.42
N HIS A 262 -1.12 -7.28 -18.78
CA HIS A 262 -1.59 -5.94 -19.11
C HIS A 262 -0.60 -5.11 -19.96
N VAL A 263 0.70 -5.43 -19.94
CA VAL A 263 1.66 -4.77 -20.85
C VAL A 263 1.54 -5.36 -22.25
N PRO A 264 1.24 -4.56 -23.30
CA PRO A 264 0.97 -5.07 -24.64
C PRO A 264 2.07 -5.99 -25.19
N GLY A 265 1.67 -7.19 -25.58
CA GLY A 265 2.55 -8.19 -26.19
C GLY A 265 3.52 -8.91 -25.23
N LEU A 266 3.52 -8.56 -23.94
CA LEU A 266 4.45 -9.14 -22.98
C LEU A 266 4.09 -10.59 -22.66
N ALA A 267 2.81 -10.91 -22.45
CA ALA A 267 2.34 -12.26 -22.16
C ALA A 267 2.72 -13.28 -23.23
N ALA A 268 2.65 -12.90 -24.52
CA ALA A 268 3.02 -13.77 -25.62
C ALA A 268 4.54 -14.03 -25.69
N ARG A 269 5.34 -13.03 -25.34
CA ARG A 269 6.82 -13.14 -25.34
C ARG A 269 7.36 -13.92 -24.15
N HIS A 270 6.65 -13.89 -23.03
CA HIS A 270 7.07 -14.47 -21.74
C HIS A 270 6.05 -15.47 -21.19
N ALA A 271 5.46 -16.28 -22.10
CA ALA A 271 4.45 -17.30 -21.70
C ALA A 271 5.01 -18.36 -20.75
N GLU A 272 6.29 -18.72 -20.90
CA GLU A 272 6.97 -19.65 -20.00
C GLU A 272 7.09 -19.06 -18.58
N LEU A 273 7.60 -17.85 -18.46
CA LEU A 273 7.67 -17.15 -17.16
C LEU A 273 6.29 -17.04 -16.50
N ARG A 274 5.26 -16.72 -17.28
CA ARG A 274 3.90 -16.65 -16.76
C ARG A 274 3.46 -17.99 -16.15
N GLN A 275 3.79 -19.11 -16.79
CA GLN A 275 3.51 -20.45 -16.27
C GLN A 275 4.33 -20.75 -15.01
N GLU A 276 5.62 -20.44 -15.01
CA GLU A 276 6.50 -20.61 -13.86
C GLU A 276 6.00 -19.86 -12.61
N LEU A 277 5.51 -18.61 -12.77
CA LEU A 277 4.92 -17.85 -11.69
C LEU A 277 3.61 -18.47 -11.17
N GLN A 278 2.79 -19.04 -12.06
CA GLN A 278 1.60 -19.78 -11.65
C GLN A 278 1.96 -21.05 -10.87
N ASP A 279 2.94 -21.79 -11.33
CA ASP A 279 3.42 -23.01 -10.67
C ASP A 279 4.04 -22.69 -9.31
N ALA A 280 4.76 -21.58 -9.18
CA ALA A 280 5.29 -21.10 -7.90
C ALA A 280 4.18 -20.81 -6.89
N ARG A 281 3.06 -20.20 -7.30
CA ARG A 281 1.88 -20.00 -6.44
C ARG A 281 1.30 -21.33 -5.98
N LEU A 282 1.14 -22.29 -6.90
CA LEU A 282 0.60 -23.61 -6.57
C LEU A 282 1.51 -24.38 -5.59
N HIS A 283 2.84 -24.30 -5.82
CA HIS A 283 3.83 -24.90 -4.94
C HIS A 283 3.80 -24.27 -3.53
N ALA A 284 3.75 -22.95 -3.43
CA ALA A 284 3.66 -22.26 -2.14
C ALA A 284 2.41 -22.67 -1.36
N ARG A 285 1.24 -22.75 -2.01
CA ARG A 285 0.00 -23.20 -1.37
C ARG A 285 0.03 -24.68 -0.96
N ALA A 286 0.64 -25.52 -1.78
CA ALA A 286 0.80 -26.95 -1.44
C ALA A 286 1.69 -27.10 -0.19
N HIS A 287 2.80 -26.38 -0.14
CA HIS A 287 3.71 -26.35 1.01
C HIS A 287 3.00 -25.91 2.30
N THR A 288 2.26 -24.79 2.23
CA THR A 288 1.50 -24.29 3.40
C THR A 288 0.48 -25.32 3.91
N ARG A 289 -0.22 -26.02 3.01
CA ARG A 289 -1.19 -27.06 3.39
C ARG A 289 -0.53 -28.29 4.03
N GLU A 290 0.67 -28.63 3.59
CA GLU A 290 1.41 -29.80 4.09
C GLU A 290 2.14 -29.51 5.39
N HIS A 291 2.75 -28.32 5.51
CA HIS A 291 3.69 -27.99 6.59
C HIS A 291 3.18 -26.93 7.58
N GLY A 292 2.12 -26.18 7.25
CA GLY A 292 1.59 -25.10 8.07
C GLY A 292 2.52 -23.88 8.18
N THR A 293 3.46 -23.73 7.25
CA THR A 293 4.43 -22.64 7.17
C THR A 293 4.53 -22.11 5.75
N ASP A 294 5.01 -20.86 5.59
CA ASP A 294 5.36 -20.35 4.28
C ASP A 294 6.66 -21.00 3.76
N ILE A 295 6.84 -21.03 2.44
CA ILE A 295 8.08 -21.53 1.82
C ILE A 295 9.25 -20.62 2.18
N PRO A 296 10.48 -21.16 2.40
CA PRO A 296 11.65 -20.36 2.77
C PRO A 296 11.95 -19.22 1.81
N ALA A 297 11.77 -19.42 0.51
CA ALA A 297 11.98 -18.40 -0.51
C ALA A 297 11.07 -17.16 -0.34
N VAL A 298 9.97 -17.28 0.40
CA VAL A 298 9.07 -16.19 0.73
C VAL A 298 9.31 -15.69 2.14
N ALA A 299 9.41 -16.59 3.13
CA ALA A 299 9.59 -16.24 4.53
C ALA A 299 10.89 -15.48 4.78
N ASP A 300 11.97 -15.89 4.10
CA ASP A 300 13.31 -15.32 4.21
C ASP A 300 13.62 -14.29 3.11
N TRP A 301 12.61 -13.88 2.35
CA TRP A 301 12.84 -12.97 1.24
C TRP A 301 13.29 -11.59 1.70
N HIS A 302 14.34 -11.09 1.09
CA HIS A 302 14.86 -9.73 1.26
C HIS A 302 15.21 -9.13 -0.11
N TRP A 303 15.31 -7.81 -0.18
CA TRP A 303 15.64 -7.12 -1.43
C TRP A 303 17.01 -7.56 -1.96
N PRO A 304 17.09 -8.10 -3.20
CA PRO A 304 18.31 -8.78 -3.67
C PRO A 304 19.43 -7.85 -4.14
N HIS A 305 19.16 -6.54 -4.27
CA HIS A 305 20.11 -5.63 -4.90
C HIS A 305 20.92 -4.81 -3.89
N PRO A 306 22.28 -4.91 -3.91
CA PRO A 306 23.15 -4.28 -2.94
C PRO A 306 23.37 -2.76 -3.11
N ASP A 307 22.83 -2.14 -4.17
CA ASP A 307 23.09 -0.73 -4.52
C ASP A 307 22.28 0.29 -3.69
N THR A 308 21.49 -0.15 -2.76
CA THR A 308 21.01 0.74 -1.67
C THR A 308 22.17 1.01 -0.74
N THR A 309 22.67 2.24 -0.77
CA THR A 309 23.94 2.66 -0.15
C THR A 309 23.96 2.67 1.38
N ASP A 310 22.88 2.29 2.05
CA ASP A 310 22.82 2.26 3.52
C ASP A 310 22.92 0.83 4.08
N PRO A 311 23.98 0.52 4.86
CA PRO A 311 24.10 -0.76 5.55
C PRO A 311 23.00 -1.04 6.59
N ALA A 312 22.26 -0.02 7.05
CA ALA A 312 21.20 -0.16 8.04
C ALA A 312 19.94 -0.81 7.45
N ILE A 313 19.69 -0.63 6.13
CA ILE A 313 18.57 -1.23 5.40
C ILE A 313 18.78 -2.75 5.19
N ARG A 314 20.00 -3.25 5.44
CA ARG A 314 20.44 -4.63 5.17
C ARG A 314 20.56 -5.52 6.40
N LYS A 315 20.42 -4.98 7.61
CA LYS A 315 20.56 -5.79 8.83
C LYS A 315 19.21 -6.32 9.26
N GLU A 316 19.09 -7.66 9.29
CA GLU A 316 18.03 -8.35 9.96
C GLU A 316 17.84 -7.79 11.37
N PRO A 317 16.60 -7.57 11.83
CA PRO A 317 16.36 -7.36 13.24
C PRO A 317 16.79 -8.62 14.00
N LYS A 318 17.75 -8.48 14.94
CA LYS A 318 18.16 -9.55 15.84
C LYS A 318 17.05 -9.86 16.84
#